data_06b50e8093e6d9900ec3249762c90f12
#
_entry.id   06b50e8093e6d9900ec3249762c90f12
#
_cell.length_a   1.000
_cell.length_b   1.000
_cell.length_c   1.000
_cell.angle_alpha   90.00
_cell.angle_beta   90.00
_cell.angle_gamma   90.00
#
_symmetry.space_group_name_H-M   'P 1'
#
loop_
_entity.id
_entity.type
_entity.pdbx_description
1 polymer ?
#
loop_
_entity_poly.entity_id
_entity_poly.type
_entity_poly.pdbx_seq_one_letter_code
_entity_poly.pdbx_strand_id
1 'polypeptide(L)'
;YNGYRQEGFGAADMTVWRGRRWSSANAYLRPALRRGNVKLVTGALVEKILIDKKTATGVIYQKGGKQHEVTARAETVLAAGAINSPQIMQRSGVGPGAVLQNAGVDVVLDRAGVGANLQDHLEVYFQIACLQPITLYKHLNMASKALIGVRWLMFRSGLGASNQFETLGFIRSAAGVAYPDIQFHFLPVAIRYDGTAPAEGHGFQLHVGPMRSKSRGHVRILDASSFSPPQIKFNYLSHADDWTEFRRCIRLSREIMSQPAMAPYRGNEIQPGDDQTSDAQIDAFIRAHAESAYPVSY
;
A
#
# COMPACT_ATOMS: atom_id res chain seq x y z
N TYR A 1 10.33 -8.74 -13.35
CA TYR A 1 10.66 -7.31 -13.27
C TYR A 1 11.54 -6.94 -12.06
N ASN A 2 11.68 -7.79 -11.09
CA ASN A 2 12.59 -7.61 -9.94
C ASN A 2 14.05 -8.01 -10.25
N GLY A 3 14.44 -8.04 -11.51
CA GLY A 3 15.74 -8.48 -11.94
C GLY A 3 16.77 -7.35 -12.11
N TYR A 4 17.88 -7.66 -12.73
CA TYR A 4 19.00 -6.74 -12.98
C TYR A 4 18.62 -5.53 -13.85
N ARG A 5 17.71 -5.70 -14.81
CA ARG A 5 17.15 -4.63 -15.64
C ARG A 5 15.74 -4.36 -15.19
N GLN A 6 15.56 -3.36 -14.33
CA GLN A 6 14.26 -3.05 -13.73
C GLN A 6 13.44 -2.03 -14.56
N GLU A 7 14.03 -1.36 -15.54
CA GLU A 7 13.30 -0.39 -16.35
C GLU A 7 12.50 -1.05 -17.47
N GLY A 8 11.23 -0.65 -17.59
CA GLY A 8 10.30 -1.16 -18.59
C GLY A 8 9.02 -1.73 -17.99
N PHE A 9 8.24 -2.37 -18.85
CA PHE A 9 6.97 -3.02 -18.49
C PHE A 9 7.09 -4.53 -18.55
N GLY A 10 6.43 -5.22 -17.60
CA GLY A 10 6.40 -6.67 -17.54
C GLY A 10 5.15 -7.18 -16.83
N ALA A 11 4.87 -8.47 -16.97
CA ALA A 11 3.78 -9.10 -16.26
C ALA A 11 3.96 -8.97 -14.74
N ALA A 12 2.86 -8.73 -14.03
CA ALA A 12 2.87 -8.63 -12.59
C ALA A 12 3.13 -10.00 -11.93
N ASP A 13 4.13 -10.06 -11.05
CA ASP A 13 4.28 -11.20 -10.15
C ASP A 13 3.15 -11.20 -9.11
N MET A 14 2.58 -12.37 -8.86
CA MET A 14 1.46 -12.51 -7.93
C MET A 14 1.81 -13.45 -6.80
N THR A 15 1.41 -13.09 -5.59
CA THR A 15 1.49 -13.95 -4.41
C THR A 15 0.36 -15.00 -4.46
N VAL A 16 0.42 -15.86 -5.47
CA VAL A 16 -0.58 -16.91 -5.75
C VAL A 16 0.10 -18.26 -5.89
N TRP A 17 -0.47 -19.29 -5.27
CA TRP A 17 -0.06 -20.68 -5.42
C TRP A 17 -1.29 -21.55 -5.69
N ARG A 18 -1.27 -22.29 -6.81
CA ARG A 18 -2.39 -23.17 -7.23
C ARG A 18 -3.74 -22.43 -7.25
N GLY A 19 -3.76 -21.22 -7.81
CA GLY A 19 -4.95 -20.37 -7.92
C GLY A 19 -5.50 -19.83 -6.60
N ARG A 20 -4.72 -19.84 -5.52
CA ARG A 20 -5.08 -19.28 -4.20
C ARG A 20 -4.06 -18.26 -3.74
N ARG A 21 -4.52 -17.24 -3.05
CA ARG A 21 -3.63 -16.28 -2.39
C ARG A 21 -2.69 -17.02 -1.42
N TRP A 22 -1.39 -16.83 -1.60
CA TRP A 22 -0.35 -17.47 -0.80
C TRP A 22 0.28 -16.47 0.16
N SER A 23 -0.46 -16.15 1.23
CA SER A 23 0.00 -15.21 2.27
C SER A 23 1.14 -15.80 3.11
N SER A 24 1.84 -14.94 3.88
CA SER A 24 2.84 -15.36 4.86
C SER A 24 2.30 -16.40 5.85
N ALA A 25 1.03 -16.33 6.20
CA ALA A 25 0.39 -17.36 7.04
C ALA A 25 0.40 -18.74 6.35
N ASN A 26 0.13 -18.81 5.05
CA ASN A 26 0.17 -20.06 4.30
C ASN A 26 1.60 -20.54 4.05
N ALA A 27 2.50 -19.64 3.72
CA ALA A 27 3.88 -19.96 3.35
C ALA A 27 4.77 -20.33 4.55
N TYR A 28 4.57 -19.65 5.67
CA TYR A 28 5.50 -19.76 6.83
C TYR A 28 4.81 -20.17 8.12
N LEU A 29 3.74 -19.49 8.53
CA LEU A 29 3.14 -19.71 9.85
C LEU A 29 2.54 -21.11 10.00
N ARG A 30 1.72 -21.57 9.04
CA ARG A 30 1.11 -22.91 9.11
C ARG A 30 2.15 -24.04 9.10
N PRO A 31 3.20 -24.02 8.26
CA PRO A 31 4.32 -24.95 8.39
C PRO A 31 5.04 -24.91 9.75
N ALA A 32 5.25 -23.72 10.30
CA ALA A 32 5.90 -23.54 11.60
C ALA A 32 5.06 -24.14 12.73
N LEU A 33 3.75 -23.91 12.74
CA LEU A 33 2.82 -24.50 13.72
C LEU A 33 2.83 -26.02 13.72
N ARG A 34 3.01 -26.65 12.54
CA ARG A 34 3.09 -28.12 12.45
C ARG A 34 4.33 -28.72 13.13
N ARG A 35 5.38 -27.93 13.38
CA ARG A 35 6.58 -28.40 14.09
C ARG A 35 6.39 -28.49 15.61
N GLY A 36 5.30 -27.93 16.15
CA GLY A 36 4.97 -28.02 17.57
C GLY A 36 5.75 -27.08 18.49
N ASN A 37 6.74 -26.35 17.98
CA ASN A 37 7.57 -25.43 18.79
C ASN A 37 7.12 -23.96 18.68
N VAL A 38 5.97 -23.68 18.08
CA VAL A 38 5.37 -22.35 17.94
C VAL A 38 4.00 -22.34 18.60
N LYS A 39 3.78 -21.39 19.50
CA LYS A 39 2.47 -21.12 20.11
C LYS A 39 1.88 -19.87 19.46
N LEU A 40 0.75 -19.98 18.78
CA LEU A 40 0.02 -18.85 18.21
C LEU A 40 -1.07 -18.40 19.18
N VAL A 41 -1.09 -17.11 19.49
CA VAL A 41 -2.15 -16.46 20.27
C VAL A 41 -2.81 -15.42 19.39
N THR A 42 -4.05 -15.69 18.98
CA THR A 42 -4.90 -14.77 18.18
C THR A 42 -5.90 -14.03 19.04
N GLY A 43 -6.46 -12.92 18.55
CA GLY A 43 -7.37 -12.07 19.33
C GLY A 43 -6.68 -11.45 20.56
N ALA A 44 -5.39 -11.21 20.44
CA ALA A 44 -4.54 -10.60 21.46
C ALA A 44 -4.08 -9.22 21.03
N LEU A 45 -4.40 -8.21 21.82
CA LEU A 45 -3.93 -6.83 21.63
C LEU A 45 -2.69 -6.60 22.48
N VAL A 46 -1.54 -6.40 21.86
CA VAL A 46 -0.30 -6.10 22.59
C VAL A 46 -0.36 -4.67 23.13
N GLU A 47 -0.23 -4.53 24.43
CA GLU A 47 -0.23 -3.23 25.10
C GLU A 47 1.16 -2.58 25.07
N LYS A 48 2.15 -3.31 25.57
CA LYS A 48 3.54 -2.84 25.66
C LYS A 48 4.55 -3.98 25.74
N ILE A 49 5.79 -3.66 25.47
CA ILE A 49 6.96 -4.49 25.73
C ILE A 49 7.39 -4.24 27.18
N LEU A 50 7.71 -5.30 27.91
CA LEU A 50 8.37 -5.23 29.21
C LEU A 50 9.84 -4.92 29.02
N ILE A 51 10.33 -3.88 29.68
CA ILE A 51 11.73 -3.45 29.57
C ILE A 51 12.30 -3.33 30.98
N ASP A 52 13.34 -4.10 31.26
CA ASP A 52 14.16 -3.99 32.47
C ASP A 52 15.59 -3.64 32.10
N LYS A 53 16.15 -2.60 32.72
CA LYS A 53 17.53 -2.12 32.48
C LYS A 53 17.90 -2.00 30.99
N LYS A 54 16.97 -1.47 30.19
CA LYS A 54 17.08 -1.32 28.71
C LYS A 54 17.07 -2.63 27.92
N THR A 55 16.70 -3.73 28.53
CA THR A 55 16.54 -5.04 27.88
C THR A 55 15.07 -5.39 27.78
N ALA A 56 14.61 -5.81 26.59
CA ALA A 56 13.25 -6.32 26.41
C ALA A 56 13.13 -7.72 27.05
N THR A 57 12.26 -7.86 28.06
CA THR A 57 12.11 -9.07 28.85
C THR A 57 10.81 -9.81 28.57
N GLY A 58 9.90 -9.24 27.78
CA GLY A 58 8.62 -9.85 27.47
C GLY A 58 7.62 -8.87 26.91
N VAL A 59 6.36 -9.25 26.92
CA VAL A 59 5.24 -8.43 26.48
C VAL A 59 4.03 -8.58 27.39
N ILE A 60 3.25 -7.50 27.47
CA ILE A 60 1.90 -7.52 28.03
C ILE A 60 0.89 -7.41 26.89
N TYR A 61 -0.14 -8.26 26.90
CA TYR A 61 -1.23 -8.22 25.94
C TYR A 61 -2.59 -8.47 26.60
N GLN A 62 -3.64 -7.94 25.99
CA GLN A 62 -5.01 -8.19 26.38
C GLN A 62 -5.66 -9.27 25.50
N LYS A 63 -6.41 -10.17 26.12
CA LYS A 63 -7.21 -11.17 25.45
C LYS A 63 -8.44 -11.54 26.29
N GLY A 64 -9.63 -11.50 25.69
CA GLY A 64 -10.86 -11.85 26.39
C GLY A 64 -11.14 -10.98 27.62
N GLY A 65 -10.79 -9.69 27.57
CA GLY A 65 -10.95 -8.75 28.69
C GLY A 65 -9.96 -8.94 29.83
N LYS A 66 -8.97 -9.83 29.68
CA LYS A 66 -7.94 -10.08 30.70
C LYS A 66 -6.56 -9.73 30.18
N GLN A 67 -5.74 -9.19 31.06
CA GLN A 67 -4.31 -8.93 30.80
C GLN A 67 -3.51 -10.20 31.01
N HIS A 68 -2.54 -10.42 30.13
CA HIS A 68 -1.63 -11.54 30.15
C HIS A 68 -0.20 -11.03 29.99
N GLU A 69 0.73 -11.70 30.64
CA GLU A 69 2.15 -11.44 30.53
C GLU A 69 2.86 -12.67 29.95
N VAL A 70 3.82 -12.43 29.07
CA VAL A 70 4.71 -13.46 28.52
C VAL A 70 6.14 -12.96 28.60
N THR A 71 6.99 -13.72 29.25
CA THR A 71 8.44 -13.44 29.35
C THR A 71 9.20 -14.03 28.18
N ALA A 72 10.20 -13.30 27.70
CA ALA A 72 11.12 -13.73 26.64
C ALA A 72 12.44 -14.19 27.27
N ARG A 73 12.92 -15.39 26.91
CA ARG A 73 14.19 -15.92 27.38
C ARG A 73 15.38 -15.47 26.54
N ALA A 74 15.17 -15.14 25.29
CA ALA A 74 16.23 -14.74 24.38
C ALA A 74 15.95 -13.32 23.83
N GLU A 75 14.90 -13.15 23.05
CA GLU A 75 14.59 -11.86 22.43
C GLU A 75 13.09 -11.67 22.19
N THR A 76 12.68 -10.42 21.98
CA THR A 76 11.32 -10.05 21.57
C THR A 76 11.39 -9.42 20.19
N VAL A 77 10.71 -10.01 19.20
CA VAL A 77 10.64 -9.50 17.82
C VAL A 77 9.36 -8.71 17.63
N LEU A 78 9.49 -7.42 17.37
CA LEU A 78 8.36 -6.53 17.09
C LEU A 78 8.16 -6.41 15.58
N ALA A 79 7.09 -7.01 15.05
CA ALA A 79 6.75 -7.03 13.62
C ALA A 79 5.28 -6.65 13.41
N ALA A 80 4.80 -5.59 14.07
CA ALA A 80 3.41 -5.15 14.06
C ALA A 80 3.09 -4.13 12.95
N GLY A 81 3.97 -3.95 11.98
CA GLY A 81 3.82 -3.03 10.84
C GLY A 81 4.16 -1.57 11.18
N ALA A 82 4.09 -0.72 10.15
CA ALA A 82 4.56 0.67 10.21
C ALA A 82 3.77 1.56 11.20
N ILE A 83 2.53 1.20 11.48
CA ILE A 83 1.65 1.95 12.38
C ILE A 83 1.69 1.39 13.81
N ASN A 84 1.59 0.07 13.98
CA ASN A 84 1.47 -0.49 15.33
C ASN A 84 2.83 -0.67 16.03
N SER A 85 3.91 -0.96 15.29
CA SER A 85 5.23 -1.10 15.92
C SER A 85 5.67 0.17 16.65
N PRO A 86 5.65 1.37 16.06
CA PRO A 86 5.99 2.59 16.79
C PRO A 86 5.04 2.89 17.96
N GLN A 87 3.75 2.58 17.85
CA GLN A 87 2.82 2.75 18.97
C GLN A 87 3.18 1.85 20.17
N ILE A 88 3.47 0.57 19.91
CA ILE A 88 3.86 -0.37 20.96
C ILE A 88 5.17 0.10 21.61
N MET A 89 6.15 0.55 20.82
CA MET A 89 7.39 1.10 21.36
C MET A 89 7.13 2.34 22.22
N GLN A 90 6.33 3.28 21.73
CA GLN A 90 6.00 4.51 22.48
C GLN A 90 5.28 4.17 23.79
N ARG A 91 4.26 3.31 23.78
CA ARG A 91 3.60 2.85 25.03
C ARG A 91 4.53 2.09 25.96
N SER A 92 5.63 1.56 25.46
CA SER A 92 6.68 0.90 26.27
C SER A 92 7.73 1.87 26.80
N GLY A 93 7.55 3.17 26.60
CA GLY A 93 8.50 4.19 27.04
C GLY A 93 9.69 4.42 26.11
N VAL A 94 9.66 3.88 24.88
CA VAL A 94 10.70 4.06 23.87
C VAL A 94 10.19 4.92 22.74
N GLY A 95 10.62 6.17 22.67
CA GLY A 95 10.14 7.13 21.66
C GLY A 95 10.59 8.56 21.97
N PRO A 96 10.05 9.55 21.22
CA PRO A 96 10.36 10.96 21.47
C PRO A 96 9.88 11.36 22.87
N GLY A 97 10.80 11.79 23.75
CA GLY A 97 10.51 12.05 25.16
C GLY A 97 9.31 12.99 25.39
N ALA A 98 9.19 14.08 24.62
CA ALA A 98 8.06 14.99 24.73
C ALA A 98 6.72 14.34 24.33
N VAL A 99 6.69 13.46 23.32
CA VAL A 99 5.48 12.75 22.92
C VAL A 99 5.04 11.79 24.03
N LEU A 100 6.01 11.06 24.63
CA LEU A 100 5.74 10.10 25.69
C LEU A 100 5.19 10.80 26.93
N GLN A 101 5.84 11.88 27.37
CA GLN A 101 5.40 12.68 28.53
C GLN A 101 4.00 13.26 28.32
N ASN A 102 3.71 13.82 27.14
CA ASN A 102 2.37 14.33 26.82
C ASN A 102 1.29 13.24 26.82
N ALA A 103 1.67 12.00 26.48
CA ALA A 103 0.80 10.84 26.53
C ALA A 103 0.71 10.16 27.92
N GLY A 104 1.37 10.70 28.94
CA GLY A 104 1.39 10.11 30.30
C GLY A 104 2.20 8.82 30.38
N VAL A 105 3.23 8.66 29.52
CA VAL A 105 4.11 7.48 29.51
C VAL A 105 5.51 7.86 30.01
N ASP A 106 6.03 7.09 30.96
CA ASP A 106 7.38 7.26 31.46
C ASP A 106 8.42 7.01 30.36
N VAL A 107 9.44 7.89 30.30
CA VAL A 107 10.51 7.78 29.31
C VAL A 107 11.57 6.79 29.77
N VAL A 108 11.58 5.61 29.19
CA VAL A 108 12.61 4.58 29.39
C VAL A 108 13.83 4.87 28.50
N LEU A 109 13.58 5.26 27.26
CA LEU A 109 14.62 5.59 26.29
C LEU A 109 14.12 6.64 25.29
N ASP A 110 14.73 7.82 25.32
CA ASP A 110 14.43 8.86 24.33
C ASP A 110 15.00 8.49 22.97
N ARG A 111 14.10 8.34 21.99
CA ARG A 111 14.40 7.97 20.60
C ARG A 111 13.50 8.78 19.65
N ALA A 112 13.98 9.92 19.18
CA ALA A 112 13.24 10.83 18.31
C ALA A 112 12.75 10.17 17.00
N GLY A 113 13.44 9.13 16.51
CA GLY A 113 13.07 8.41 15.28
C GLY A 113 11.87 7.48 15.39
N VAL A 114 11.44 7.12 16.60
CA VAL A 114 10.31 6.19 16.77
C VAL A 114 9.00 6.91 16.42
N GLY A 115 8.34 6.42 15.36
CA GLY A 115 7.15 7.03 14.79
C GLY A 115 7.40 8.23 13.88
N ALA A 116 8.64 8.61 13.63
CA ALA A 116 9.02 9.60 12.62
C ALA A 116 9.21 8.97 11.25
N ASN A 117 9.39 9.83 10.22
CA ASN A 117 9.67 9.41 8.84
C ASN A 117 8.61 8.50 8.20
N LEU A 118 7.37 8.58 8.62
CA LEU A 118 6.29 7.85 7.97
C LEU A 118 6.25 8.21 6.48
N GLN A 119 6.28 7.20 5.64
CA GLN A 119 6.23 7.31 4.19
C GLN A 119 5.14 6.40 3.66
N ASP A 120 4.59 6.78 2.51
CA ASP A 120 3.60 5.98 1.82
C ASP A 120 3.73 6.17 0.30
N HIS A 121 3.25 5.21 -0.47
CA HIS A 121 3.15 5.32 -1.92
C HIS A 121 1.82 5.97 -2.28
N LEU A 122 1.88 7.23 -2.69
CA LEU A 122 0.74 7.96 -3.23
C LEU A 122 0.69 7.72 -4.74
N GLU A 123 -0.49 7.52 -5.28
CA GLU A 123 -0.72 7.35 -6.72
C GLU A 123 -1.92 8.15 -7.20
N VAL A 124 -2.04 8.31 -8.49
CA VAL A 124 -3.22 8.84 -9.18
C VAL A 124 -3.64 7.85 -10.26
N TYR A 125 -4.91 7.87 -10.63
CA TYR A 125 -5.43 7.05 -11.72
C TYR A 125 -5.52 7.88 -12.99
N PHE A 126 -4.70 7.52 -13.94
CA PHE A 126 -4.76 8.01 -15.29
C PHE A 126 -5.69 7.10 -16.10
N GLN A 127 -6.81 7.60 -16.59
CA GLN A 127 -7.87 6.79 -17.17
C GLN A 127 -8.17 7.21 -18.61
N ILE A 128 -8.36 6.20 -19.48
CA ILE A 128 -8.65 6.38 -20.91
C ILE A 128 -9.85 5.52 -21.28
N ALA A 129 -10.75 6.06 -22.10
CA ALA A 129 -11.81 5.31 -22.74
C ALA A 129 -11.22 4.28 -23.72
N CYS A 130 -11.78 3.08 -23.74
CA CYS A 130 -11.36 2.04 -24.69
C CYS A 130 -12.33 1.96 -25.85
N LEU A 131 -11.80 2.10 -27.07
CA LEU A 131 -12.62 2.06 -28.31
C LEU A 131 -13.15 0.66 -28.63
N GLN A 132 -12.58 -0.38 -27.98
CA GLN A 132 -12.97 -1.77 -28.22
C GLN A 132 -13.58 -2.41 -26.97
N PRO A 133 -14.55 -3.33 -27.10
CA PRO A 133 -15.22 -3.98 -25.97
C PRO A 133 -14.40 -5.14 -25.39
N ILE A 134 -13.12 -4.92 -25.11
CA ILE A 134 -12.16 -5.94 -24.66
C ILE A 134 -11.82 -5.86 -23.17
N THR A 135 -12.24 -4.81 -22.48
CA THR A 135 -11.87 -4.58 -21.08
C THR A 135 -12.70 -5.41 -20.08
N LEU A 136 -12.29 -5.40 -18.83
CA LEU A 136 -13.01 -6.09 -17.76
C LEU A 136 -14.42 -5.52 -17.48
N TYR A 137 -14.76 -4.38 -18.04
CA TYR A 137 -16.07 -3.76 -17.89
C TYR A 137 -17.23 -4.72 -18.21
N LYS A 138 -17.09 -5.55 -19.24
CA LYS A 138 -18.08 -6.60 -19.61
C LYS A 138 -18.34 -7.63 -18.51
N HIS A 139 -17.43 -7.73 -17.52
CA HIS A 139 -17.52 -8.69 -16.42
C HIS A 139 -17.98 -8.05 -15.10
N LEU A 140 -18.35 -6.79 -15.07
CA LEU A 140 -18.81 -6.10 -13.87
C LEU A 140 -20.25 -6.48 -13.45
N ASN A 141 -21.03 -7.10 -14.35
CA ASN A 141 -22.38 -7.56 -14.05
C ASN A 141 -22.39 -8.81 -13.13
N MET A 142 -23.49 -8.99 -12.40
CA MET A 142 -23.61 -10.05 -11.38
C MET A 142 -23.50 -11.47 -11.95
N ALA A 143 -24.03 -11.71 -13.16
CA ALA A 143 -23.97 -13.04 -13.81
C ALA A 143 -22.52 -13.43 -14.14
N SER A 144 -21.75 -12.49 -14.72
CA SER A 144 -20.32 -12.71 -14.99
C SER A 144 -19.52 -12.92 -13.71
N LYS A 145 -19.78 -12.13 -12.66
CA LYS A 145 -19.11 -12.30 -11.35
C LYS A 145 -19.40 -13.69 -10.76
N ALA A 146 -20.65 -14.17 -10.82
CA ALA A 146 -21.02 -15.50 -10.37
C ALA A 146 -20.27 -16.58 -11.16
N LEU A 147 -20.24 -16.49 -12.51
CA LEU A 147 -19.54 -17.44 -13.36
C LEU A 147 -18.03 -17.47 -13.08
N ILE A 148 -17.40 -16.30 -12.90
CA ILE A 148 -15.98 -16.19 -12.50
C ILE A 148 -15.76 -16.88 -11.16
N GLY A 149 -16.65 -16.68 -10.19
CA GLY A 149 -16.59 -17.32 -8.87
C GLY A 149 -16.71 -18.85 -8.97
N VAL A 150 -17.68 -19.36 -9.72
CA VAL A 150 -17.85 -20.81 -9.96
C VAL A 150 -16.62 -21.41 -10.63
N ARG A 151 -16.13 -20.79 -11.70
CA ARG A 151 -14.91 -21.24 -12.39
C ARG A 151 -13.71 -21.28 -11.44
N TRP A 152 -13.53 -20.27 -10.60
CA TRP A 152 -12.46 -20.28 -9.62
C TRP A 152 -12.63 -21.37 -8.56
N LEU A 153 -13.86 -21.58 -8.05
CA LEU A 153 -14.13 -22.63 -7.06
C LEU A 153 -13.81 -24.03 -7.61
N MET A 154 -14.21 -24.32 -8.86
CA MET A 154 -14.04 -25.64 -9.48
C MET A 154 -12.62 -25.87 -9.99
N PHE A 155 -12.02 -24.87 -10.66
CA PHE A 155 -10.79 -25.06 -11.45
C PHE A 155 -9.62 -24.23 -10.98
N ARG A 156 -9.81 -23.29 -10.01
CA ARG A 156 -8.77 -22.35 -9.54
C ARG A 156 -8.11 -21.58 -10.68
N SER A 157 -8.88 -21.20 -11.70
CA SER A 157 -8.40 -20.58 -12.93
C SER A 157 -9.29 -19.41 -13.39
N GLY A 158 -8.84 -18.68 -14.42
CA GLY A 158 -9.54 -17.55 -15.01
C GLY A 158 -9.39 -16.27 -14.19
N LEU A 159 -10.24 -15.29 -14.43
CA LEU A 159 -10.17 -13.95 -13.81
C LEU A 159 -10.21 -14.00 -12.28
N GLY A 160 -10.86 -14.98 -11.67
CA GLY A 160 -10.87 -15.15 -10.22
C GLY A 160 -9.56 -15.66 -9.61
N ALA A 161 -8.60 -16.08 -10.43
CA ALA A 161 -7.27 -16.51 -10.01
C ALA A 161 -6.17 -15.44 -10.24
N SER A 162 -6.54 -14.28 -10.78
CA SER A 162 -5.67 -13.14 -11.06
C SER A 162 -5.97 -11.98 -10.11
N ASN A 163 -5.00 -11.10 -9.90
CA ASN A 163 -5.19 -9.79 -9.26
C ASN A 163 -5.72 -8.73 -10.25
N GLN A 164 -5.87 -9.09 -11.51
CA GLN A 164 -6.36 -8.28 -12.63
C GLN A 164 -5.43 -7.13 -13.05
N PHE A 165 -4.32 -6.90 -12.39
CA PHE A 165 -3.24 -6.05 -12.88
C PHE A 165 -2.40 -6.83 -13.88
N GLU A 166 -2.59 -6.51 -15.17
CA GLU A 166 -1.96 -7.27 -16.26
C GLU A 166 -0.48 -6.95 -16.39
N THR A 167 -0.10 -5.70 -16.08
CA THR A 167 1.26 -5.22 -16.30
C THR A 167 1.67 -4.25 -15.21
N LEU A 168 2.91 -4.39 -14.75
CA LEU A 168 3.62 -3.40 -13.94
C LEU A 168 4.71 -2.75 -14.78
N GLY A 169 4.97 -1.46 -14.53
CA GLY A 169 6.03 -0.71 -15.19
C GLY A 169 6.87 0.06 -14.18
N PHE A 170 8.16 0.15 -14.46
CA PHE A 170 9.10 0.97 -13.71
C PHE A 170 9.91 1.79 -14.71
N ILE A 171 9.85 3.12 -14.60
CA ILE A 171 10.46 4.03 -15.56
C ILE A 171 11.21 5.12 -14.81
N ARG A 172 12.30 5.63 -15.41
CA ARG A 172 12.95 6.84 -14.95
C ARG A 172 12.14 8.07 -15.33
N SER A 173 11.91 8.96 -14.36
CA SER A 173 11.16 10.21 -14.57
C SER A 173 11.87 11.19 -15.50
N ALA A 174 13.21 11.09 -15.62
CA ALA A 174 14.03 11.96 -16.44
C ALA A 174 15.38 11.30 -16.76
N ALA A 175 16.06 11.83 -17.80
CA ALA A 175 17.43 11.46 -18.11
C ALA A 175 18.35 11.74 -16.90
N GLY A 176 19.30 10.84 -16.65
CA GLY A 176 20.27 10.96 -15.55
C GLY A 176 19.80 10.46 -14.19
N VAL A 177 18.53 10.07 -14.03
CA VAL A 177 18.07 9.37 -12.82
C VAL A 177 18.73 7.99 -12.74
N ALA A 178 19.34 7.67 -11.61
CA ALA A 178 20.18 6.48 -11.46
C ALA A 178 19.41 5.15 -11.62
N TYR A 179 18.15 5.13 -11.19
CA TYR A 179 17.26 3.96 -11.23
C TYR A 179 15.81 4.41 -11.47
N PRO A 180 14.90 3.53 -11.91
CA PRO A 180 13.49 3.85 -12.06
C PRO A 180 12.90 4.40 -10.77
N ASP A 181 12.18 5.51 -10.87
CA ASP A 181 11.60 6.26 -9.77
C ASP A 181 10.08 6.48 -9.91
N ILE A 182 9.50 6.06 -11.03
CA ILE A 182 8.07 6.03 -11.27
C ILE A 182 7.60 4.59 -11.45
N GLN A 183 6.50 4.25 -10.79
CA GLN A 183 5.82 2.96 -10.89
C GLN A 183 4.46 3.12 -11.57
N PHE A 184 4.16 2.16 -12.44
CA PHE A 184 2.88 2.02 -13.13
C PHE A 184 2.25 0.66 -12.82
N HIS A 185 0.92 0.65 -12.62
CA HIS A 185 0.11 -0.56 -12.61
C HIS A 185 -0.97 -0.42 -13.67
N PHE A 186 -1.01 -1.32 -14.65
CA PHE A 186 -2.03 -1.31 -15.68
C PHE A 186 -3.21 -2.19 -15.28
N LEU A 187 -4.41 -1.60 -15.29
CA LEU A 187 -5.66 -2.29 -15.02
C LEU A 187 -6.60 -2.14 -16.24
N PRO A 188 -7.05 -3.24 -16.87
CA PRO A 188 -7.91 -3.19 -18.05
C PRO A 188 -9.38 -2.92 -17.72
N VAL A 189 -9.61 -1.95 -16.85
CA VAL A 189 -10.93 -1.36 -16.55
C VAL A 189 -10.72 0.02 -15.94
N ALA A 190 -11.56 1.00 -16.28
CA ALA A 190 -11.58 2.31 -15.64
C ALA A 190 -12.64 2.29 -14.53
N ILE A 191 -12.19 2.29 -13.28
CA ILE A 191 -13.02 2.30 -12.07
C ILE A 191 -12.40 3.23 -11.02
N ARG A 192 -13.22 3.72 -10.10
CA ARG A 192 -12.76 4.38 -8.86
C ARG A 192 -12.66 3.34 -7.74
N TYR A 193 -11.92 3.66 -6.67
CA TYR A 193 -11.78 2.77 -5.52
C TYR A 193 -13.11 2.51 -4.77
N ASP A 194 -14.06 3.43 -4.84
CA ASP A 194 -15.40 3.22 -4.31
C ASP A 194 -16.22 2.20 -5.14
N GLY A 195 -15.62 1.67 -6.21
CA GLY A 195 -16.22 0.71 -7.13
C GLY A 195 -17.16 1.33 -8.16
N THR A 196 -17.27 2.67 -8.18
CA THR A 196 -18.04 3.36 -9.20
C THR A 196 -17.21 3.52 -10.48
N ALA A 197 -17.82 3.35 -11.65
CA ALA A 197 -17.18 3.68 -12.92
C ALA A 197 -17.26 5.21 -13.12
N PRO A 198 -16.14 5.88 -13.45
CA PRO A 198 -16.15 7.32 -13.71
C PRO A 198 -16.87 7.69 -15.02
N ALA A 199 -17.01 6.72 -15.93
CA ALA A 199 -17.74 6.83 -17.17
C ALA A 199 -18.44 5.49 -17.48
N GLU A 200 -19.59 5.55 -18.16
CA GLU A 200 -20.21 4.35 -18.71
C GLU A 200 -19.38 3.86 -19.90
N GLY A 201 -19.08 2.56 -19.94
CA GLY A 201 -18.44 1.90 -21.05
C GLY A 201 -17.06 1.33 -20.76
N HIS A 202 -16.41 0.92 -21.84
CA HIS A 202 -15.08 0.32 -21.78
C HIS A 202 -14.01 1.37 -21.54
N GLY A 203 -13.10 1.11 -20.63
CA GLY A 203 -11.94 1.93 -20.33
C GLY A 203 -10.83 1.10 -19.69
N PHE A 204 -9.66 1.68 -19.57
CA PHE A 204 -8.53 1.12 -18.83
C PHE A 204 -7.79 2.24 -18.10
N GLN A 205 -6.99 1.86 -17.12
CA GLN A 205 -6.30 2.83 -16.30
C GLN A 205 -4.86 2.43 -15.98
N LEU A 206 -4.05 3.45 -15.78
CA LEU A 206 -2.74 3.37 -15.16
C LEU A 206 -2.84 3.95 -13.75
N HIS A 207 -2.52 3.17 -12.77
CA HIS A 207 -2.18 3.68 -11.45
C HIS A 207 -0.72 4.12 -11.53
N VAL A 208 -0.45 5.37 -11.28
CA VAL A 208 0.89 5.92 -11.45
C VAL A 208 1.27 6.81 -10.28
N GLY A 209 2.48 6.63 -9.80
CA GLY A 209 3.02 7.46 -8.73
C GLY A 209 4.54 7.36 -8.60
N PRO A 210 5.14 8.34 -7.90
CA PRO A 210 6.55 8.31 -7.57
C PRO A 210 6.82 7.21 -6.54
N MET A 211 7.90 6.47 -6.72
CA MET A 211 8.29 5.39 -5.81
C MET A 211 8.89 5.89 -4.49
N ARG A 212 9.33 7.14 -4.42
CA ARG A 212 10.07 7.69 -3.28
C ARG A 212 9.70 9.12 -2.99
N SER A 213 8.44 9.35 -2.59
CA SER A 213 8.01 10.65 -2.09
C SER A 213 9.00 11.18 -1.04
N LYS A 214 9.27 12.47 -1.08
CA LYS A 214 10.12 13.17 -0.09
C LYS A 214 9.34 13.72 1.09
N SER A 215 8.03 13.78 1.00
CA SER A 215 7.16 14.11 2.12
C SER A 215 7.32 13.10 3.26
N ARG A 216 7.33 13.60 4.48
CA ARG A 216 7.50 12.76 5.69
C ARG A 216 6.44 13.08 6.71
N GLY A 217 5.89 12.01 7.26
CA GLY A 217 4.88 12.03 8.29
C GLY A 217 5.34 11.44 9.62
N HIS A 218 4.38 11.14 10.46
CA HIS A 218 4.64 10.53 11.76
C HIS A 218 3.44 9.72 12.27
N VAL A 219 3.75 8.80 13.20
CA VAL A 219 2.79 8.08 14.04
C VAL A 219 3.09 8.41 15.49
N ARG A 220 2.10 8.93 16.25
CA ARG A 220 2.26 9.30 17.66
C ARG A 220 1.10 8.79 18.48
N ILE A 221 1.38 8.27 19.66
CA ILE A 221 0.34 7.99 20.64
C ILE A 221 -0.19 9.30 21.23
N LEU A 222 -1.47 9.31 21.60
CA LEU A 222 -2.12 10.46 22.24
C LEU A 222 -2.27 10.27 23.76
N ASP A 223 -2.29 9.00 24.19
CA ASP A 223 -2.33 8.59 25.58
C ASP A 223 -1.68 7.18 25.74
N ALA A 224 -1.65 6.67 26.97
CA ALA A 224 -1.03 5.39 27.29
C ALA A 224 -1.90 4.16 26.93
N SER A 225 -3.16 4.35 26.55
CA SER A 225 -4.10 3.26 26.27
C SER A 225 -3.81 2.56 24.95
N SER A 226 -3.81 1.24 24.95
CA SER A 226 -3.69 0.44 23.73
C SER A 226 -4.96 0.44 22.87
N PHE A 227 -6.08 0.93 23.40
CA PHE A 227 -7.35 1.05 22.71
C PHE A 227 -7.53 2.41 22.03
N SER A 228 -6.75 3.41 22.42
CA SER A 228 -6.80 4.74 21.80
C SER A 228 -6.15 4.73 20.42
N PRO A 229 -6.80 5.31 19.41
CA PRO A 229 -6.19 5.46 18.10
C PRO A 229 -5.01 6.43 18.15
N PRO A 230 -3.92 6.16 17.42
CA PRO A 230 -2.80 7.10 17.33
C PRO A 230 -3.14 8.27 16.42
N GLN A 231 -2.38 9.33 16.53
CA GLN A 231 -2.27 10.34 15.49
C GLN A 231 -1.40 9.77 14.35
N ILE A 232 -2.00 9.64 13.16
CA ILE A 232 -1.31 9.26 11.93
C ILE A 232 -1.34 10.47 11.01
N LYS A 233 -0.18 10.99 10.66
CA LYS A 233 -0.07 12.11 9.72
C LYS A 233 0.94 11.72 8.63
N PHE A 234 0.46 11.50 7.42
CA PHE A 234 1.33 11.20 6.27
C PHE A 234 2.03 12.44 5.74
N ASN A 235 1.37 13.58 5.83
CA ASN A 235 1.89 14.86 5.37
C ASN A 235 2.19 14.87 3.87
N TYR A 236 1.31 14.23 3.08
CA TYR A 236 1.43 14.11 1.63
C TYR A 236 1.64 15.46 0.94
N LEU A 237 2.43 15.44 -0.15
CA LEU A 237 2.66 16.58 -1.03
C LEU A 237 3.20 17.83 -0.30
N SER A 238 3.84 17.64 0.85
CA SER A 238 4.47 18.72 1.62
C SER A 238 5.84 19.14 1.06
N HIS A 239 6.44 18.31 0.21
CA HIS A 239 7.71 18.62 -0.45
C HIS A 239 7.48 19.02 -1.91
N ALA A 240 8.19 20.06 -2.38
CA ALA A 240 8.03 20.59 -3.74
C ALA A 240 8.36 19.57 -4.85
N ASP A 241 9.31 18.68 -4.60
CA ASP A 241 9.71 17.66 -5.58
C ASP A 241 8.60 16.64 -5.82
N ASP A 242 7.76 16.32 -4.82
CA ASP A 242 6.66 15.39 -4.99
C ASP A 242 5.68 15.88 -6.07
N TRP A 243 5.40 17.18 -6.11
CA TRP A 243 4.57 17.80 -7.16
C TRP A 243 5.20 17.67 -8.55
N THR A 244 6.51 17.93 -8.63
CA THR A 244 7.25 17.81 -9.89
C THR A 244 7.24 16.37 -10.40
N GLU A 245 7.43 15.41 -9.53
CA GLU A 245 7.40 13.98 -9.87
C GLU A 245 6.00 13.53 -10.31
N PHE A 246 4.95 13.96 -9.63
CA PHE A 246 3.57 13.66 -10.03
C PHE A 246 3.19 14.27 -11.38
N ARG A 247 3.60 15.51 -11.67
CA ARG A 247 3.39 16.10 -13.02
C ARG A 247 4.08 15.26 -14.09
N ARG A 248 5.29 14.74 -13.83
CA ARG A 248 5.98 13.82 -14.73
C ARG A 248 5.21 12.51 -14.90
N CYS A 249 4.65 11.95 -13.81
CA CYS A 249 3.80 10.77 -13.90
C CYS A 249 2.66 10.94 -14.90
N ILE A 250 1.92 12.05 -14.84
CA ILE A 250 0.83 12.34 -15.79
C ILE A 250 1.35 12.47 -17.22
N ARG A 251 2.43 13.25 -17.44
CA ARG A 251 2.99 13.46 -18.77
C ARG A 251 3.51 12.17 -19.39
N LEU A 252 4.22 11.34 -18.63
CA LEU A 252 4.69 10.04 -19.09
C LEU A 252 3.53 9.08 -19.36
N SER A 253 2.45 9.13 -18.59
CA SER A 253 1.23 8.35 -18.87
C SER A 253 0.65 8.71 -20.23
N ARG A 254 0.57 10.00 -20.55
CA ARG A 254 0.11 10.50 -21.87
C ARG A 254 1.05 10.04 -22.98
N GLU A 255 2.36 10.16 -22.79
CA GLU A 255 3.36 9.71 -23.76
C GLU A 255 3.23 8.21 -24.05
N ILE A 256 3.13 7.37 -23.02
CA ILE A 256 2.94 5.92 -23.16
C ILE A 256 1.65 5.62 -23.92
N MET A 257 0.55 6.25 -23.54
CA MET A 257 -0.74 6.03 -24.18
C MET A 257 -0.83 6.59 -25.59
N SER A 258 0.02 7.56 -25.96
CA SER A 258 0.10 8.11 -27.32
C SER A 258 0.82 7.21 -28.31
N GLN A 259 1.50 6.15 -27.86
CA GLN A 259 2.28 5.27 -28.73
C GLN A 259 1.38 4.57 -29.80
N PRO A 260 1.91 4.30 -30.99
CA PRO A 260 1.14 3.69 -32.09
C PRO A 260 0.45 2.38 -31.72
N ALA A 261 1.06 1.57 -30.85
CA ALA A 261 0.49 0.32 -30.39
C ALA A 261 -0.83 0.51 -29.63
N MET A 262 -1.06 1.65 -29.00
CA MET A 262 -2.29 1.98 -28.27
C MET A 262 -3.37 2.59 -29.17
N ALA A 263 -3.02 3.07 -30.36
CA ALA A 263 -3.96 3.78 -31.27
C ALA A 263 -5.26 3.00 -31.56
N PRO A 264 -5.27 1.66 -31.77
CA PRO A 264 -6.51 0.93 -32.01
C PRO A 264 -7.44 0.83 -30.79
N TYR A 265 -6.94 1.14 -29.59
CA TYR A 265 -7.62 0.89 -28.32
C TYR A 265 -7.97 2.17 -27.57
N ARG A 266 -7.15 3.21 -27.67
CA ARG A 266 -7.32 4.44 -26.89
C ARG A 266 -8.37 5.36 -27.49
N GLY A 267 -9.35 5.75 -26.67
CA GLY A 267 -10.24 6.87 -26.89
C GLY A 267 -9.76 8.12 -26.15
N ASN A 268 -10.71 8.97 -25.74
CA ASN A 268 -10.44 10.19 -25.00
C ASN A 268 -9.93 9.89 -23.60
N GLU A 269 -9.13 10.80 -23.06
CA GLU A 269 -8.70 10.77 -21.66
C GLU A 269 -9.90 11.09 -20.76
N ILE A 270 -10.23 10.17 -19.86
CA ILE A 270 -11.32 10.32 -18.89
C ILE A 270 -10.83 11.12 -17.69
N GLN A 271 -9.61 10.83 -17.24
CA GLN A 271 -9.02 11.40 -16.05
C GLN A 271 -7.48 11.47 -16.19
N PRO A 272 -6.87 12.67 -16.00
CA PRO A 272 -7.44 13.96 -15.59
C PRO A 272 -8.34 14.66 -16.63
N GLY A 273 -8.25 14.34 -17.92
CA GLY A 273 -8.95 14.95 -19.04
C GLY A 273 -7.98 15.63 -20.01
N ASP A 274 -8.27 15.52 -21.33
CA ASP A 274 -7.39 16.00 -22.40
C ASP A 274 -7.10 17.52 -22.32
N ASP A 275 -7.98 18.29 -21.69
CA ASP A 275 -7.88 19.75 -21.50
C ASP A 275 -6.99 20.16 -20.31
N GLN A 276 -6.67 19.25 -19.42
CA GLN A 276 -5.88 19.51 -18.21
C GLN A 276 -4.37 19.46 -18.54
N THR A 277 -3.82 20.49 -19.16
CA THR A 277 -2.45 20.47 -19.71
C THR A 277 -1.43 21.28 -18.92
N SER A 278 -1.86 22.35 -18.25
CA SER A 278 -0.96 23.22 -17.46
C SER A 278 -0.58 22.57 -16.14
N ASP A 279 0.56 22.98 -15.58
CA ASP A 279 1.00 22.51 -14.25
C ASP A 279 -0.05 22.80 -13.19
N ALA A 280 -0.70 23.94 -13.22
CA ALA A 280 -1.72 24.31 -12.23
C ALA A 280 -2.95 23.40 -12.29
N GLN A 281 -3.38 23.01 -13.50
CA GLN A 281 -4.49 22.09 -13.70
C GLN A 281 -4.13 20.67 -13.25
N ILE A 282 -2.94 20.19 -13.61
CA ILE A 282 -2.42 18.89 -13.17
C ILE A 282 -2.29 18.86 -11.64
N ASP A 283 -1.79 19.92 -11.01
CA ASP A 283 -1.69 20.02 -9.54
C ASP A 283 -3.07 19.99 -8.86
N ALA A 284 -4.06 20.68 -9.44
CA ALA A 284 -5.43 20.65 -8.94
C ALA A 284 -6.01 19.23 -9.00
N PHE A 285 -5.77 18.52 -10.10
CA PHE A 285 -6.16 17.12 -10.27
C PHE A 285 -5.46 16.22 -9.23
N ILE A 286 -4.13 16.32 -9.09
CA ILE A 286 -3.37 15.53 -8.11
C ILE A 286 -3.89 15.78 -6.69
N ARG A 287 -4.13 17.04 -6.33
CA ARG A 287 -4.65 17.40 -5.00
C ARG A 287 -6.01 16.77 -4.69
N ALA A 288 -6.87 16.65 -5.71
CA ALA A 288 -8.23 16.14 -5.54
C ALA A 288 -8.31 14.60 -5.61
N HIS A 289 -7.36 13.95 -6.31
CA HIS A 289 -7.48 12.55 -6.70
C HIS A 289 -6.28 11.66 -6.31
N ALA A 290 -5.23 12.22 -5.70
CA ALA A 290 -4.13 11.38 -5.22
C ALA A 290 -4.57 10.56 -4.01
N GLU A 291 -4.34 9.26 -4.07
CA GLU A 291 -4.71 8.31 -3.06
C GLU A 291 -3.51 7.42 -2.67
N SER A 292 -3.57 6.81 -1.51
CA SER A 292 -2.57 5.81 -1.11
C SER A 292 -2.69 4.58 -2.01
N ALA A 293 -1.61 4.20 -2.68
CA ALA A 293 -1.54 2.99 -3.51
C ALA A 293 -1.80 1.72 -2.69
N TYR A 294 -1.40 1.76 -1.43
CA TYR A 294 -1.56 0.67 -0.49
C TYR A 294 -2.07 1.25 0.82
N PRO A 295 -3.37 1.13 1.14
CA PRO A 295 -3.85 1.55 2.44
C PRO A 295 -2.98 0.89 3.51
N VAL A 296 -2.47 1.69 4.45
CA VAL A 296 -1.46 1.28 5.45
C VAL A 296 -2.04 0.20 6.36
N SER A 297 -2.05 -1.01 5.87
CA SER A 297 -2.46 -2.23 6.59
C SER A 297 -1.27 -3.20 6.74
N TYR A 298 -0.10 -2.65 7.05
CA TYR A 298 1.13 -3.45 7.14
C TYR A 298 1.76 -3.36 8.50
#